data_1a7f2b38a088d066c34c9359b3c4f3f8
#
_entry.id   1a7f2b38a088d066c34c9359b3c4f3f8
#
_cell.length_a   1.000
_cell.length_b   1.000
_cell.length_c   1.000
_cell.angle_alpha   90.00
_cell.angle_beta   90.00
_cell.angle_gamma   90.00
#
_symmetry.space_group_name_H-M   'P 1'
#
loop_
_entity.id
_entity.type
_entity.pdbx_description
1 polymer ?
#
loop_
_entity_poly.entity_id
_entity_poly.type
_entity_poly.pdbx_seq_one_letter_code
_entity_poly.pdbx_strand_id
1 'polypeptide(L)'
;KTSGKGLLDSLINEKLILNEARAKNISVSDDEINTQIKAIENQVAAQGSTLDAALAAAGMSMDDLKKQIIAQKEIEKLLTDKINVTDEEVLQYIEDNKVSIPKGQEATLTDQIKSEIRNQKLNTEAQALITNLKSKAKIQRFVDY
;
A
#
# COMPACT_ATOMS: atom_id res chain seq x y z
N LYS A 1 -22.90 8.72 -1.18
CA LYS A 1 -23.22 7.92 -2.39
C LYS A 1 -21.93 7.65 -3.12
N THR A 2 -21.27 6.54 -2.81
CA THR A 2 -20.17 6.03 -3.65
C THR A 2 -20.81 5.63 -4.97
N SER A 3 -20.54 6.35 -6.03
CA SER A 3 -21.15 6.06 -7.32
C SER A 3 -20.67 4.67 -7.77
N GLY A 4 -21.58 3.87 -8.35
CA GLY A 4 -21.26 2.51 -8.83
C GLY A 4 -20.03 2.44 -9.75
N LYS A 5 -19.66 3.56 -10.36
CA LYS A 5 -18.44 3.71 -11.16
C LYS A 5 -17.16 3.60 -10.31
N GLY A 6 -17.14 4.21 -9.11
CA GLY A 6 -15.98 4.12 -8.22
C GLY A 6 -15.77 2.70 -7.67
N LEU A 7 -16.85 1.97 -7.38
CA LEU A 7 -16.78 0.57 -6.97
C LEU A 7 -16.24 -0.32 -8.10
N LEU A 8 -16.73 -0.12 -9.31
CA LEU A 8 -16.25 -0.86 -10.48
C LEU A 8 -14.78 -0.60 -10.76
N ASP A 9 -14.33 0.66 -10.66
CA ASP A 9 -12.92 1.03 -10.83
C ASP A 9 -12.03 0.34 -9.77
N SER A 10 -12.48 0.27 -8.52
CA SER A 10 -11.73 -0.43 -7.45
C SER A 10 -11.60 -1.92 -7.73
N LEU A 11 -12.67 -2.58 -8.16
CA LEU A 11 -12.66 -4.00 -8.53
C LEU A 11 -11.75 -4.28 -9.72
N ILE A 12 -11.76 -3.41 -10.73
CA ILE A 12 -10.86 -3.51 -11.88
C ILE A 12 -9.40 -3.38 -11.44
N ASN A 13 -9.09 -2.41 -10.59
CA ASN A 13 -7.74 -2.20 -10.08
C ASN A 13 -7.23 -3.42 -9.28
N GLU A 14 -8.04 -3.95 -8.37
CA GLU A 14 -7.71 -5.18 -7.62
C GLU A 14 -7.42 -6.35 -8.56
N LYS A 15 -8.28 -6.55 -9.57
CA LYS A 15 -8.12 -7.63 -10.54
C LYS A 15 -6.83 -7.50 -11.36
N LEU A 16 -6.51 -6.29 -11.79
CA LEU A 16 -5.28 -6.00 -12.55
C LEU A 16 -4.03 -6.26 -11.72
N ILE A 17 -4.02 -5.83 -10.46
CA ILE A 17 -2.91 -6.04 -9.54
C ILE A 17 -2.72 -7.54 -9.26
N LEU A 18 -3.80 -8.26 -8.97
CA LEU A 18 -3.76 -9.70 -8.73
C LEU A 18 -3.22 -10.46 -9.94
N ASN A 19 -3.64 -10.10 -11.15
CA ASN A 19 -3.17 -10.74 -12.37
C ASN A 19 -1.67 -10.47 -12.60
N GLU A 20 -1.21 -9.25 -12.37
CA GLU A 20 0.21 -8.88 -12.50
C GLU A 20 1.07 -9.60 -11.45
N ALA A 21 0.61 -9.68 -10.20
CA ALA A 21 1.27 -10.41 -9.15
C ALA A 21 1.42 -11.91 -9.49
N ARG A 22 0.34 -12.52 -9.99
CA ARG A 22 0.37 -13.91 -10.46
C ARG A 22 1.33 -14.12 -11.62
N ALA A 23 1.34 -13.22 -12.60
CA ALA A 23 2.25 -13.29 -13.75
C ALA A 23 3.73 -13.21 -13.33
N LYS A 24 4.02 -12.54 -12.22
CA LYS A 24 5.37 -12.42 -11.65
C LYS A 24 5.66 -13.41 -10.51
N ASN A 25 4.78 -14.38 -10.29
CA ASN A 25 4.88 -15.38 -9.21
C ASN A 25 4.99 -14.74 -7.80
N ILE A 26 4.33 -13.60 -7.60
CA ILE A 26 4.24 -12.93 -6.31
C ILE A 26 3.03 -13.46 -5.57
N SER A 27 3.24 -13.85 -4.32
CA SER A 27 2.18 -14.30 -3.41
C SER A 27 2.35 -13.65 -2.04
N VAL A 28 1.24 -13.57 -1.32
CA VAL A 28 1.18 -13.10 0.08
C VAL A 28 0.81 -14.29 0.94
N SER A 29 1.64 -14.59 1.93
CA SER A 29 1.41 -15.71 2.84
C SER A 29 0.38 -15.37 3.92
N ASP A 30 -0.24 -16.41 4.49
CA ASP A 30 -1.16 -16.24 5.62
C ASP A 30 -0.48 -15.58 6.82
N ASP A 31 0.81 -15.87 7.06
CA ASP A 31 1.59 -15.24 8.13
C ASP A 31 1.75 -13.73 7.91
N GLU A 32 1.98 -13.29 6.69
CA GLU A 32 2.06 -11.87 6.36
C GLU A 32 0.71 -11.17 6.58
N ILE A 33 -0.39 -11.83 6.19
CA ILE A 33 -1.75 -11.32 6.40
C ILE A 33 -2.05 -11.21 7.90
N ASN A 34 -1.79 -12.26 8.66
CA ASN A 34 -2.04 -12.31 10.11
C ASN A 34 -1.19 -11.28 10.86
N THR A 35 0.07 -11.12 10.48
CA THR A 35 0.95 -10.10 11.06
C THR A 35 0.41 -8.69 10.84
N GLN A 36 -0.10 -8.42 9.64
CA GLN A 36 -0.70 -7.11 9.33
C GLN A 36 -2.00 -6.88 10.08
N ILE A 37 -2.86 -7.90 10.18
CA ILE A 37 -4.11 -7.84 10.98
C ILE A 37 -3.77 -7.51 12.43
N LYS A 38 -2.80 -8.19 13.02
CA LYS A 38 -2.37 -7.98 14.41
C LYS A 38 -1.80 -6.56 14.62
N ALA A 39 -1.08 -6.02 13.65
CA ALA A 39 -0.61 -4.64 13.71
C ALA A 39 -1.78 -3.64 13.71
N ILE A 40 -2.80 -3.88 12.87
CA ILE A 40 -4.01 -3.06 12.83
C ILE A 40 -4.80 -3.18 14.14
N GLU A 41 -4.96 -4.39 14.68
CA GLU A 41 -5.59 -4.62 15.99
C GLU A 41 -4.92 -3.81 17.09
N ASN A 42 -3.59 -3.86 17.17
CA ASN A 42 -2.83 -3.10 18.16
C ASN A 42 -3.01 -1.58 17.99
N GLN A 43 -3.04 -1.10 16.75
CA GLN A 43 -3.26 0.32 16.46
C GLN A 43 -4.66 0.77 16.87
N VAL A 44 -5.68 -0.02 16.57
CA VAL A 44 -7.08 0.27 16.93
C VAL A 44 -7.27 0.19 18.45
N ALA A 45 -6.63 -0.79 19.13
CA ALA A 45 -6.66 -0.91 20.57
C ALA A 45 -6.01 0.29 21.27
N ALA A 46 -4.92 0.83 20.72
CA ALA A 46 -4.29 2.05 21.22
C ALA A 46 -5.20 3.29 21.12
N GLN A 47 -6.18 3.27 20.22
CA GLN A 47 -7.22 4.30 20.08
C GLN A 47 -8.48 4.01 20.94
N GLY A 48 -8.45 2.99 21.78
CA GLY A 48 -9.54 2.62 22.66
C GLY A 48 -10.71 1.89 21.98
N SER A 49 -10.47 1.27 20.81
CA SER A 49 -11.48 0.54 20.05
C SER A 49 -11.05 -0.91 19.80
N THR A 50 -11.93 -1.70 19.20
CA THR A 50 -11.64 -3.07 18.77
C THR A 50 -11.64 -3.14 17.24
N LEU A 51 -10.95 -4.12 16.67
CA LEU A 51 -10.94 -4.31 15.22
C LEU A 51 -12.36 -4.55 14.68
N ASP A 52 -13.16 -5.37 15.37
CA ASP A 52 -14.54 -5.65 14.96
C ASP A 52 -15.41 -4.37 14.92
N ALA A 53 -15.27 -3.52 15.95
CA ALA A 53 -15.97 -2.25 16.00
C ALA A 53 -15.52 -1.28 14.87
N ALA A 54 -14.23 -1.24 14.58
CA ALA A 54 -13.67 -0.43 13.51
C ALA A 54 -14.15 -0.92 12.12
N LEU A 55 -14.16 -2.22 11.90
CA LEU A 55 -14.68 -2.83 10.67
C LEU A 55 -16.17 -2.57 10.49
N ALA A 56 -16.96 -2.74 11.53
CA ALA A 56 -18.40 -2.46 11.52
C ALA A 56 -18.69 -0.98 11.20
N ALA A 57 -17.91 -0.06 11.78
CA ALA A 57 -18.03 1.38 11.51
C ALA A 57 -17.68 1.72 10.05
N ALA A 58 -16.73 0.99 9.45
CA ALA A 58 -16.34 1.14 8.06
C ALA A 58 -17.26 0.38 7.08
N GLY A 59 -18.21 -0.42 7.57
CA GLY A 59 -19.06 -1.28 6.73
C GLY A 59 -18.28 -2.40 6.02
N MET A 60 -17.21 -2.89 6.64
CA MET A 60 -16.31 -3.89 6.10
C MET A 60 -16.40 -5.21 6.87
N SER A 61 -16.20 -6.31 6.17
CA SER A 61 -16.00 -7.63 6.79
C SER A 61 -14.50 -7.90 7.00
N MET A 62 -14.20 -8.93 7.80
CA MET A 62 -12.83 -9.43 7.95
C MET A 62 -12.25 -9.92 6.61
N ASP A 63 -13.08 -10.51 5.75
CA ASP A 63 -12.67 -10.94 4.40
C ASP A 63 -12.31 -9.75 3.51
N ASP A 64 -13.04 -8.65 3.60
CA ASP A 64 -12.72 -7.41 2.87
C ASP A 64 -11.37 -6.84 3.34
N LEU A 65 -11.12 -6.83 4.64
CA LEU A 65 -9.85 -6.42 5.22
C LEU A 65 -8.70 -7.29 4.70
N LYS A 66 -8.86 -8.61 4.70
CA LYS A 66 -7.85 -9.54 4.17
C LYS A 66 -7.54 -9.27 2.70
N LYS A 67 -8.57 -9.07 1.88
CA LYS A 67 -8.40 -8.71 0.45
C LYS A 67 -7.62 -7.42 0.27
N GLN A 68 -7.91 -6.40 1.07
CA GLN A 68 -7.16 -5.13 1.03
C GLN A 68 -5.69 -5.33 1.42
N ILE A 69 -5.43 -6.11 2.47
CA ILE A 69 -4.06 -6.43 2.90
C ILE A 69 -3.31 -7.16 1.80
N ILE A 70 -3.92 -8.15 1.17
CA ILE A 70 -3.33 -8.90 0.06
C ILE A 70 -2.98 -7.96 -1.08
N ALA A 71 -3.92 -7.12 -1.53
CA ALA A 71 -3.69 -6.17 -2.62
C ALA A 71 -2.57 -5.19 -2.30
N GLN A 72 -2.53 -4.65 -1.09
CA GLN A 72 -1.47 -3.76 -0.63
C GLN A 72 -0.10 -4.45 -0.62
N LYS A 73 -0.01 -5.66 -0.08
CA LYS A 73 1.23 -6.44 -0.05
C LYS A 73 1.71 -6.84 -1.44
N GLU A 74 0.80 -7.19 -2.33
CA GLU A 74 1.12 -7.46 -3.74
C GLU A 74 1.72 -6.24 -4.42
N ILE A 75 1.13 -5.06 -4.23
CA ILE A 75 1.68 -3.78 -4.74
C ILE A 75 3.07 -3.52 -4.18
N GLU A 76 3.27 -3.65 -2.87
CA GLU A 76 4.58 -3.46 -2.23
C GLU A 76 5.63 -4.41 -2.81
N LYS A 77 5.29 -5.68 -3.00
CA LYS A 77 6.20 -6.69 -3.58
C LYS A 77 6.49 -6.44 -5.06
N LEU A 78 5.50 -5.98 -5.83
CA LEU A 78 5.68 -5.59 -7.23
C LEU A 78 6.61 -4.38 -7.39
N LEU A 79 6.61 -3.49 -6.42
CA LEU A 79 7.32 -2.22 -6.46
C LEU A 79 8.56 -2.18 -5.55
N THR A 80 9.00 -3.32 -5.00
CA THR A 80 10.10 -3.40 -4.04
C THR A 80 11.34 -2.63 -4.49
N ASP A 81 11.74 -2.75 -5.76
CA ASP A 81 12.91 -2.07 -6.31
C ASP A 81 12.71 -0.55 -6.46
N LYS A 82 11.46 -0.11 -6.61
CA LYS A 82 11.11 1.30 -6.84
C LYS A 82 10.84 2.09 -5.56
N ILE A 83 10.49 1.42 -4.47
CA ILE A 83 10.19 2.03 -3.17
C ILE A 83 11.35 1.96 -2.18
N ASN A 84 12.50 1.45 -2.60
CA ASN A 84 13.71 1.46 -1.78
C ASN A 84 14.14 2.90 -1.49
N VAL A 85 14.53 3.18 -0.24
CA VAL A 85 14.96 4.51 0.21
C VAL A 85 16.44 4.46 0.54
N THR A 86 17.21 5.34 -0.11
CA THR A 86 18.65 5.47 0.14
C THR A 86 18.93 6.48 1.25
N ASP A 87 20.14 6.42 1.81
CA ASP A 87 20.56 7.37 2.86
C ASP A 87 20.68 8.79 2.29
N GLU A 88 21.06 8.93 1.02
CA GLU A 88 21.10 10.22 0.32
C GLU A 88 19.72 10.87 0.23
N GLU A 89 18.69 10.08 -0.05
CA GLU A 89 17.31 10.58 -0.08
C GLU A 89 16.84 11.05 1.29
N VAL A 90 17.26 10.38 2.35
CA VAL A 90 16.98 10.82 3.74
C VAL A 90 17.67 12.16 4.04
N LEU A 91 18.94 12.29 3.68
CA LEU A 91 19.67 13.54 3.87
C LEU A 91 19.05 14.68 3.08
N GLN A 92 18.68 14.44 1.83
CA GLN A 92 18.00 15.43 0.99
C GLN A 92 16.66 15.85 1.60
N TYR A 93 15.88 14.90 2.09
CA TYR A 93 14.59 15.18 2.76
C TYR A 93 14.79 16.07 4.00
N ILE A 94 15.80 15.78 4.83
CA ILE A 94 16.14 16.56 6.03
C ILE A 94 16.49 18.00 5.64
N GLU A 95 17.30 18.17 4.59
CA GLU A 95 17.74 19.46 4.11
C GLU A 95 16.59 20.28 3.54
N ASP A 96 15.81 19.70 2.63
CA ASP A 96 14.70 20.35 1.94
C ASP A 96 13.59 20.80 2.92
N ASN A 97 13.29 19.96 3.90
CA ASN A 97 12.25 20.22 4.90
C ASN A 97 12.78 20.90 6.18
N LYS A 98 14.08 21.21 6.24
CA LYS A 98 14.74 21.84 7.40
C LYS A 98 14.42 21.12 8.72
N VAL A 99 14.46 19.78 8.67
CA VAL A 99 14.14 18.94 9.83
C VAL A 99 15.22 19.09 10.89
N SER A 100 14.82 19.51 12.08
CA SER A 100 15.73 19.57 13.23
C SER A 100 15.79 18.20 13.90
N ILE A 101 16.97 17.63 14.02
CA ILE A 101 17.20 16.34 14.68
C ILE A 101 17.77 16.58 16.08
N PRO A 102 16.99 16.38 17.16
CA PRO A 102 17.49 16.47 18.52
C PRO A 102 18.51 15.37 18.81
N LYS A 103 19.53 15.69 19.62
CA LYS A 103 20.52 14.69 20.06
C LYS A 103 19.84 13.51 20.76
N GLY A 104 20.20 12.30 20.34
CA GLY A 104 19.68 11.04 20.89
C GLY A 104 18.41 10.52 20.21
N GLN A 105 17.87 11.23 19.23
CA GLN A 105 16.69 10.80 18.45
C GLN A 105 17.02 10.53 16.97
N GLU A 106 18.30 10.54 16.62
CA GLU A 106 18.75 10.43 15.23
C GLU A 106 18.22 9.15 14.54
N ALA A 107 18.35 8.00 15.20
CA ALA A 107 17.89 6.72 14.65
C ALA A 107 16.38 6.69 14.46
N THR A 108 15.62 7.11 15.47
CA THR A 108 14.14 7.12 15.41
C THR A 108 13.62 8.05 14.34
N LEU A 109 14.17 9.27 14.24
CA LEU A 109 13.75 10.23 13.20
C LEU A 109 14.18 9.79 11.80
N THR A 110 15.36 9.18 11.65
CA THR A 110 15.81 8.62 10.38
C THR A 110 14.86 7.52 9.91
N ASP A 111 14.44 6.61 10.80
CA ASP A 111 13.50 5.56 10.47
C ASP A 111 12.11 6.11 10.10
N GLN A 112 11.63 7.13 10.79
CA GLN A 112 10.38 7.82 10.47
C GLN A 112 10.45 8.50 9.10
N ILE A 113 11.56 9.17 8.80
CA ILE A 113 11.78 9.82 7.50
C ILE A 113 11.86 8.77 6.38
N LYS A 114 12.56 7.66 6.60
CA LYS A 114 12.61 6.54 5.65
C LYS A 114 11.21 5.99 5.36
N SER A 115 10.39 5.81 6.38
CA SER A 115 9.01 5.37 6.25
C SER A 115 8.16 6.37 5.46
N GLU A 116 8.31 7.65 5.72
CA GLU A 116 7.59 8.72 5.01
C GLU A 116 7.96 8.76 3.53
N ILE A 117 9.25 8.75 3.20
CA ILE A 117 9.74 8.72 1.81
C ILE A 117 9.25 7.45 1.11
N ARG A 118 9.31 6.30 1.77
CA ARG A 118 8.83 5.04 1.22
C ARG A 118 7.34 5.08 0.92
N ASN A 119 6.53 5.64 1.82
CA ASN A 119 5.08 5.78 1.62
C ASN A 119 4.76 6.71 0.45
N GLN A 120 5.49 7.82 0.30
CA GLN A 120 5.35 8.73 -0.84
C GLN A 120 5.71 8.04 -2.15
N LYS A 121 6.82 7.31 -2.19
CA LYS A 121 7.22 6.51 -3.35
C LYS A 121 6.19 5.43 -3.67
N LEU A 122 5.71 4.71 -2.67
CA LEU A 122 4.69 3.68 -2.84
C LEU A 122 3.42 4.24 -3.46
N ASN A 123 2.92 5.36 -2.96
CA ASN A 123 1.73 6.01 -3.51
C ASN A 123 1.93 6.44 -4.97
N THR A 124 3.04 7.06 -5.29
CA THR A 124 3.36 7.51 -6.64
C THR A 124 3.52 6.34 -7.62
N GLU A 125 4.30 5.34 -7.23
CA GLU A 125 4.58 4.17 -8.07
C GLU A 125 3.35 3.25 -8.20
N ALA A 126 2.52 3.13 -7.16
CA ALA A 126 1.27 2.37 -7.23
C ALA A 126 0.28 3.01 -8.21
N GLN A 127 0.15 4.32 -8.22
CA GLN A 127 -0.68 5.02 -9.21
C GLN A 127 -0.16 4.83 -10.63
N ALA A 128 1.15 4.92 -10.82
CA ALA A 128 1.79 4.68 -12.11
C ALA A 128 1.60 3.22 -12.58
N LEU A 129 1.73 2.25 -11.68
CA LEU A 129 1.48 0.84 -11.95
C LEU A 129 0.04 0.60 -12.41
N ILE A 130 -0.95 1.10 -11.68
CA ILE A 130 -2.37 0.96 -12.01
C ILE A 130 -2.68 1.59 -13.38
N THR A 131 -2.16 2.79 -13.64
CA THR A 131 -2.32 3.47 -14.92
C THR A 131 -1.74 2.65 -16.07
N ASN A 132 -0.55 2.08 -15.88
CA ASN A 132 0.10 1.22 -16.87
C ASN A 132 -0.70 -0.06 -17.14
N LEU A 133 -1.15 -0.75 -16.09
CA LEU A 133 -1.95 -1.96 -16.21
C LEU A 133 -3.29 -1.72 -16.92
N LYS A 134 -3.95 -0.60 -16.62
CA LYS A 134 -5.18 -0.18 -17.32
C LYS A 134 -4.94 0.08 -18.80
N SER A 135 -3.83 0.72 -19.15
CA SER A 135 -3.46 0.99 -20.54
C SER A 135 -3.21 -0.29 -21.33
N LYS A 136 -2.49 -1.25 -20.73
CA LYS A 136 -2.26 -2.58 -21.34
C LYS A 136 -3.57 -3.36 -21.51
N ALA A 137 -4.46 -3.33 -20.53
CA ALA A 137 -5.76 -4.01 -20.60
C ALA A 137 -6.67 -3.42 -21.70
N LYS A 138 -6.63 -2.10 -21.90
CA LYS A 138 -7.35 -1.44 -23.01
C LYS A 138 -6.82 -1.87 -24.37
N ILE A 139 -5.52 -1.95 -24.53
CA ILE A 139 -4.88 -2.38 -25.79
C ILE A 139 -5.30 -3.81 -26.14
N GLN A 140 -5.31 -4.72 -25.18
CA GLN A 140 -5.76 -6.11 -25.40
C GLN A 140 -7.22 -6.19 -25.87
N ARG A 141 -8.10 -5.35 -25.33
CA ARG A 141 -9.51 -5.29 -25.75
C ARG A 141 -9.70 -4.82 -27.20
N PHE A 142 -8.80 -4.01 -27.73
CA PHE A 142 -8.87 -3.50 -29.10
C PHE A 142 -8.26 -4.47 -30.14
N VAL A 143 -7.48 -5.44 -29.69
CA VAL A 143 -6.82 -6.42 -30.57
C VAL A 143 -7.65 -7.70 -30.76
N ASP A 144 -8.60 -7.96 -29.87
CA ASP A 144 -9.48 -9.14 -29.91
C ASP A 144 -10.79 -8.95 -30.71
N TYR A 145 -10.88 -7.91 -31.56
CA TYR A 145 -12.01 -7.67 -32.47
C TYR A 145 -11.56 -7.67 -33.92
#